data_8910578870267713c8f119a08824cb88
#
_entry.id   8910578870267713c8f119a08824cb88
#
_cell.length_a   1.000
_cell.length_b   1.000
_cell.length_c   1.000
_cell.angle_alpha   90.00
_cell.angle_beta   90.00
_cell.angle_gamma   90.00
#
_symmetry.space_group_name_H-M   'P 1'
#
loop_
_entity.id
_entity.type
_entity.pdbx_description
1 polymer ?
#
loop_
_entity_poly.entity_id
_entity_poly.type
_entity_poly.pdbx_seq_one_letter_code
_entity_poly.pdbx_strand_id
1 'polypeptide(L)'
;MTDRKKITLIYVGVALICALVLGMSFLLLGLKKVNESDELPATGVGKEDVGDLVVLKSDFELQRQDGAKVKISDLKDKVWLAAQFYATCPMCAKRNSSSLVEIYQDFKDEDEFVVTCFSVDPENDTEELLSSVRDGLKLEKSNWWFLRAEREELWDFMTKEMFFTTIKERTDPFHVAQKGRWAHDMGYQLYRGDTL
;
A
#
# COMPACT_ATOMS: atom_id res chain seq x y z
N MET A 1 -26.06 58.34 21.08
CA MET A 1 -26.12 56.84 21.02
C MET A 1 -25.29 56.35 22.19
N THR A 2 -25.90 55.67 23.15
CA THR A 2 -25.21 55.21 24.36
C THR A 2 -24.10 54.24 24.03
N ASP A 3 -22.99 54.29 24.74
CA ASP A 3 -21.81 53.44 24.47
C ASP A 3 -22.13 51.95 24.41
N ARG A 4 -23.11 51.48 25.15
CA ARG A 4 -23.62 50.09 25.05
C ARG A 4 -24.14 49.74 23.66
N LYS A 5 -24.83 50.63 22.97
CA LYS A 5 -25.33 50.39 21.59
C LYS A 5 -24.19 50.29 20.56
N LYS A 6 -23.13 51.08 20.75
CA LYS A 6 -21.93 51.02 19.90
C LYS A 6 -21.20 49.67 20.09
N ILE A 7 -21.03 49.23 21.35
CA ILE A 7 -20.38 47.96 21.70
C ILE A 7 -21.20 46.81 21.12
N THR A 8 -22.52 46.77 21.29
CA THR A 8 -23.38 45.73 20.72
C THR A 8 -23.25 45.67 19.19
N LEU A 9 -23.21 46.83 18.52
CA LEU A 9 -23.07 46.89 17.07
C LEU A 9 -21.73 46.30 16.58
N ILE A 10 -20.67 46.55 17.33
CA ILE A 10 -19.32 45.96 17.04
C ILE A 10 -19.36 44.43 17.17
N TYR A 11 -19.93 43.91 18.26
CA TYR A 11 -20.03 42.46 18.46
C TYR A 11 -20.87 41.76 17.39
N VAL A 12 -22.00 42.38 17.01
CA VAL A 12 -22.85 41.86 15.92
C VAL A 12 -22.07 41.87 14.59
N GLY A 13 -21.33 42.93 14.31
CA GLY A 13 -20.50 43.03 13.10
C GLY A 13 -19.41 41.97 13.05
N VAL A 14 -18.71 41.75 14.16
CA VAL A 14 -17.67 40.71 14.24
C VAL A 14 -18.28 39.31 14.10
N ALA A 15 -19.43 39.03 14.73
CA ALA A 15 -20.12 37.76 14.62
C ALA A 15 -20.57 37.46 13.16
N LEU A 16 -21.08 38.47 12.45
CA LEU A 16 -21.43 38.32 11.04
C LEU A 16 -20.25 38.06 10.14
N ILE A 17 -19.13 38.74 10.36
CA ILE A 17 -17.87 38.49 9.62
C ILE A 17 -17.36 37.05 9.88
N CYS A 18 -17.33 36.60 11.13
CA CYS A 18 -16.93 35.23 11.46
C CYS A 18 -17.87 34.19 10.79
N ALA A 19 -19.17 34.42 10.81
CA ALA A 19 -20.12 33.53 10.16
C ALA A 19 -19.93 33.50 8.62
N LEU A 20 -19.63 34.62 7.99
CA LEU A 20 -19.31 34.68 6.56
C LEU A 20 -18.01 33.95 6.21
N VAL A 21 -16.96 34.14 7.02
CA VAL A 21 -15.68 33.45 6.80
C VAL A 21 -15.83 31.94 6.98
N LEU A 22 -16.54 31.49 8.02
CA LEU A 22 -16.79 30.06 8.24
C LEU A 22 -17.68 29.48 7.14
N GLY A 23 -18.73 30.19 6.71
CA GLY A 23 -19.59 29.77 5.62
C GLY A 23 -18.84 29.67 4.28
N MET A 24 -18.00 30.66 3.99
CA MET A 24 -17.14 30.64 2.79
C MET A 24 -16.12 29.51 2.84
N SER A 25 -15.48 29.26 4.00
CA SER A 25 -14.57 28.14 4.19
C SER A 25 -15.26 26.80 4.00
N PHE A 26 -16.48 26.66 4.51
CA PHE A 26 -17.28 25.44 4.33
C PHE A 26 -17.69 25.24 2.88
N LEU A 27 -18.06 26.32 2.18
CA LEU A 27 -18.40 26.28 0.75
C LEU A 27 -17.18 25.91 -0.09
N LEU A 28 -16.01 26.51 0.17
CA LEU A 28 -14.76 26.22 -0.54
C LEU A 28 -14.27 24.79 -0.28
N LEU A 29 -14.40 24.30 0.95
CA LEU A 29 -14.10 22.91 1.28
C LEU A 29 -15.09 21.93 0.63
N GLY A 30 -16.37 22.31 0.57
CA GLY A 30 -17.41 21.54 -0.14
C GLY A 30 -17.16 21.49 -1.65
N LEU A 31 -16.78 22.61 -2.26
CA LEU A 31 -16.41 22.69 -3.69
C LEU A 31 -15.11 21.94 -3.98
N LYS A 32 -14.15 21.95 -3.05
CA LYS A 32 -12.92 21.18 -3.17
C LYS A 32 -13.20 19.68 -3.09
N LYS A 33 -14.14 19.26 -2.24
CA LYS A 33 -14.56 17.86 -2.12
C LYS A 33 -15.37 17.37 -3.32
N VAL A 34 -16.03 18.27 -4.06
CA VAL A 34 -16.75 17.95 -5.31
C VAL A 34 -15.78 17.91 -6.51
N ASN A 35 -14.69 18.71 -6.47
CA ASN A 35 -13.64 18.65 -7.50
C ASN A 35 -12.52 17.64 -7.18
N GLU A 36 -12.50 17.11 -5.97
CA GLU A 36 -11.62 16.03 -5.53
C GLU A 36 -12.36 14.66 -5.52
N SER A 37 -13.38 14.50 -6.37
CA SER A 37 -13.48 13.31 -7.17
C SER A 37 -12.34 13.39 -8.21
N ASP A 38 -11.09 13.48 -7.76
CA ASP A 38 -10.03 12.79 -8.42
C ASP A 38 -10.51 11.32 -8.41
N GLU A 39 -11.28 10.96 -9.44
CA GLU A 39 -11.07 9.70 -10.07
C GLU A 39 -9.54 9.57 -10.07
N LEU A 40 -9.01 8.79 -9.12
CA LEU A 40 -7.84 8.00 -9.40
C LEU A 40 -8.05 7.62 -10.85
N PRO A 41 -7.14 7.98 -11.80
CA PRO A 41 -7.32 7.46 -13.12
C PRO A 41 -7.59 5.99 -12.85
N ALA A 42 -8.85 5.59 -13.00
CA ALA A 42 -9.11 4.21 -13.26
C ALA A 42 -8.14 3.99 -14.40
N THR A 43 -7.02 3.36 -14.12
CA THR A 43 -6.33 2.58 -15.10
C THR A 43 -7.39 1.57 -15.49
N GLY A 44 -8.42 2.11 -16.15
CA GLY A 44 -9.32 1.34 -16.94
C GLY A 44 -8.38 0.65 -17.88
N VAL A 45 -8.13 -0.60 -17.63
CA VAL A 45 -7.78 -1.53 -18.67
C VAL A 45 -8.93 -1.40 -19.64
N GLY A 46 -8.81 -0.41 -20.55
CA GLY A 46 -9.66 -0.31 -21.71
C GLY A 46 -9.53 -1.67 -22.37
N LYS A 47 -10.60 -2.22 -22.89
CA LYS A 47 -10.61 -3.47 -23.68
C LYS A 47 -9.77 -3.37 -24.96
N GLU A 48 -8.93 -2.35 -25.09
CA GLU A 48 -8.08 -2.11 -26.22
C GLU A 48 -6.64 -2.27 -25.77
N ASP A 49 -6.04 -3.32 -26.26
CA ASP A 49 -4.63 -3.68 -26.11
C ASP A 49 -4.26 -4.12 -24.68
N VAL A 50 -4.62 -5.35 -24.34
CA VAL A 50 -3.84 -6.10 -23.34
C VAL A 50 -2.48 -6.27 -24.01
N GLY A 51 -1.58 -5.30 -23.80
CA GLY A 51 -0.19 -5.43 -24.16
C GLY A 51 0.33 -6.76 -23.66
N ASP A 52 1.36 -7.30 -24.27
CA ASP A 52 1.89 -8.63 -23.96
C ASP A 52 1.85 -8.87 -22.46
N LEU A 53 1.03 -9.83 -22.02
CA LEU A 53 0.93 -10.21 -20.63
C LEU A 53 2.33 -10.53 -20.13
N VAL A 54 2.71 -9.93 -19.01
CA VAL A 54 3.99 -10.20 -18.38
C VAL A 54 3.95 -11.61 -17.82
N VAL A 55 4.82 -12.47 -18.34
CA VAL A 55 4.97 -13.85 -17.86
C VAL A 55 6.29 -13.94 -17.09
N LEU A 56 6.21 -14.41 -15.86
CA LEU A 56 7.39 -14.66 -15.04
C LEU A 56 8.17 -15.84 -15.64
N LYS A 57 9.48 -15.64 -15.82
CA LYS A 57 10.35 -16.61 -16.51
C LYS A 57 11.09 -17.52 -15.56
N SER A 58 11.39 -17.01 -14.36
CA SER A 58 12.15 -17.75 -13.36
C SER A 58 11.23 -18.45 -12.38
N ASP A 59 11.53 -19.71 -12.08
CA ASP A 59 10.96 -20.42 -10.93
C ASP A 59 11.76 -20.06 -9.67
N PHE A 60 11.66 -18.79 -9.26
CA PHE A 60 12.46 -18.22 -8.19
C PHE A 60 12.11 -18.83 -6.84
N GLU A 61 13.15 -19.31 -6.09
CA GLU A 61 12.99 -19.91 -4.76
C GLU A 61 13.02 -18.82 -3.67
N LEU A 62 12.05 -18.87 -2.78
CA LEU A 62 11.81 -17.92 -1.71
C LEU A 62 11.67 -18.64 -0.38
N GLN A 63 11.97 -17.97 0.71
CA GLN A 63 11.69 -18.42 2.06
C GLN A 63 10.48 -17.66 2.62
N ARG A 64 9.51 -18.40 3.11
CA ARG A 64 8.32 -17.86 3.76
C ARG A 64 8.59 -17.58 5.25
N GLN A 65 7.77 -16.72 5.88
CA GLN A 65 7.89 -16.32 7.29
C GLN A 65 7.90 -17.47 8.31
N ASP A 66 7.47 -18.66 7.95
CA ASP A 66 7.49 -19.87 8.79
C ASP A 66 8.68 -20.79 8.47
N GLY A 67 9.65 -20.29 7.71
CA GLY A 67 10.85 -21.05 7.30
C GLY A 67 10.63 -21.99 6.11
N ALA A 68 9.39 -22.14 5.63
CA ALA A 68 9.13 -22.99 4.47
C ALA A 68 9.74 -22.40 3.20
N LYS A 69 10.36 -23.25 2.39
CA LYS A 69 10.81 -22.90 1.04
C LYS A 69 9.64 -23.03 0.08
N VAL A 70 9.43 -22.01 -0.72
CA VAL A 70 8.39 -21.92 -1.74
C VAL A 70 8.99 -21.41 -3.05
N LYS A 71 8.33 -21.71 -4.16
CA LYS A 71 8.72 -21.24 -5.49
C LYS A 71 7.56 -20.53 -6.18
N ILE A 72 7.87 -19.77 -7.21
CA ILE A 72 6.83 -19.12 -8.03
C ILE A 72 5.89 -20.18 -8.64
N SER A 73 6.39 -21.36 -8.98
CA SER A 73 5.59 -22.48 -9.47
C SER A 73 4.54 -23.00 -8.47
N ASP A 74 4.71 -22.77 -7.17
CA ASP A 74 3.70 -23.10 -6.15
C ASP A 74 2.44 -22.21 -6.24
N LEU A 75 2.54 -21.10 -6.98
CA LEU A 75 1.45 -20.18 -7.26
C LEU A 75 0.78 -20.42 -8.63
N LYS A 76 1.17 -21.46 -9.38
CA LYS A 76 0.76 -21.71 -10.75
C LYS A 76 -0.77 -21.76 -10.95
N ASP A 77 -1.47 -22.36 -10.02
CA ASP A 77 -2.93 -22.49 -10.08
C ASP A 77 -3.65 -21.47 -9.18
N LYS A 78 -2.94 -20.41 -8.77
CA LYS A 78 -3.45 -19.39 -7.86
C LYS A 78 -3.72 -18.08 -8.57
N VAL A 79 -4.63 -17.31 -8.00
CA VAL A 79 -4.75 -15.87 -8.20
C VAL A 79 -4.04 -15.22 -7.01
N TRP A 80 -3.06 -14.38 -7.26
CA TRP A 80 -2.27 -13.85 -6.16
C TRP A 80 -1.90 -12.39 -6.34
N LEU A 81 -1.91 -11.67 -5.22
CA LEU A 81 -1.46 -10.28 -5.12
C LEU A 81 0.00 -10.26 -4.71
N ALA A 82 0.81 -9.53 -5.46
CA ALA A 82 2.20 -9.25 -5.12
C ALA A 82 2.35 -7.82 -4.62
N ALA A 83 3.08 -7.62 -3.54
CA ALA A 83 3.43 -6.31 -2.99
C ALA A 83 4.87 -6.28 -2.52
N GLN A 84 5.59 -5.19 -2.75
CA GLN A 84 6.85 -4.93 -2.07
C GLN A 84 6.58 -4.53 -0.61
N PHE A 85 7.43 -4.98 0.31
CA PHE A 85 7.22 -4.83 1.75
C PHE A 85 8.55 -4.85 2.50
N TYR A 86 8.61 -4.25 3.68
CA TYR A 86 9.54 -4.60 4.77
C TYR A 86 8.92 -4.26 6.13
N ALA A 87 9.29 -5.03 7.16
CA ALA A 87 8.59 -5.04 8.44
C ALA A 87 8.61 -3.70 9.18
N THR A 88 9.71 -2.95 9.08
CA THR A 88 9.87 -1.65 9.75
C THR A 88 9.38 -0.46 8.92
N CYS A 89 8.71 -0.69 7.79
CA CYS A 89 8.15 0.36 6.92
C CYS A 89 6.85 0.93 7.50
N PRO A 90 6.81 2.21 7.91
CA PRO A 90 5.57 2.80 8.45
C PRO A 90 4.44 2.84 7.42
N MET A 91 4.78 3.05 6.15
CA MET A 91 3.82 3.10 5.05
C MET A 91 3.27 1.72 4.73
N CYS A 92 4.11 0.67 4.76
CA CYS A 92 3.68 -0.70 4.54
C CYS A 92 2.76 -1.18 5.67
N ALA A 93 3.06 -0.85 6.92
CA ALA A 93 2.21 -1.18 8.04
C ALA A 93 0.80 -0.61 7.84
N LYS A 94 0.68 0.67 7.42
CA LYS A 94 -0.60 1.30 7.12
C LYS A 94 -1.32 0.61 5.96
N ARG A 95 -0.64 0.37 4.83
CA ARG A 95 -1.21 -0.30 3.66
C ARG A 95 -1.71 -1.71 4.00
N ASN A 96 -0.87 -2.50 4.67
CA ASN A 96 -1.20 -3.89 4.98
C ASN A 96 -2.35 -4.01 5.99
N SER A 97 -2.41 -3.11 6.98
CA SER A 97 -3.50 -3.09 7.97
C SER A 97 -4.82 -2.46 7.47
N SER A 98 -4.87 -1.97 6.23
CA SER A 98 -6.08 -1.44 5.61
C SER A 98 -6.40 -2.18 4.31
N SER A 99 -5.99 -1.63 3.17
CA SER A 99 -6.43 -2.12 1.86
C SER A 99 -6.10 -3.59 1.58
N LEU A 100 -4.89 -4.07 1.96
CA LEU A 100 -4.55 -5.48 1.72
C LEU A 100 -5.32 -6.42 2.64
N VAL A 101 -5.53 -6.04 3.91
CA VAL A 101 -6.35 -6.84 4.84
C VAL A 101 -7.80 -6.87 4.40
N GLU A 102 -8.35 -5.76 3.89
CA GLU A 102 -9.71 -5.73 3.34
C GLU A 102 -9.85 -6.71 2.18
N ILE A 103 -8.97 -6.64 1.18
CA ILE A 103 -8.96 -7.59 0.06
C ILE A 103 -8.80 -9.03 0.57
N TYR A 104 -7.85 -9.24 1.50
CA TYR A 104 -7.65 -10.57 2.08
C TYR A 104 -8.90 -11.11 2.76
N GLN A 105 -9.63 -10.29 3.53
CA GLN A 105 -10.84 -10.73 4.23
C GLN A 105 -11.95 -11.15 3.26
N ASP A 106 -12.04 -10.50 2.10
CA ASP A 106 -13.03 -10.84 1.07
C ASP A 106 -12.74 -12.19 0.40
N PHE A 107 -11.45 -12.57 0.29
CA PHE A 107 -11.00 -13.76 -0.45
C PHE A 107 -10.27 -14.81 0.41
N LYS A 108 -10.18 -14.65 1.73
CA LYS A 108 -9.38 -15.54 2.60
C LYS A 108 -9.84 -17.01 2.59
N ASP A 109 -11.09 -17.24 2.29
CA ASP A 109 -11.68 -18.59 2.25
C ASP A 109 -11.60 -19.22 0.85
N GLU A 110 -11.08 -18.49 -0.14
CA GLU A 110 -10.81 -19.00 -1.47
C GLU A 110 -9.43 -19.68 -1.49
N ASP A 111 -9.40 -20.99 -1.65
CA ASP A 111 -8.17 -21.79 -1.63
C ASP A 111 -7.17 -21.41 -2.74
N GLU A 112 -7.67 -20.80 -3.82
CA GLU A 112 -6.87 -20.36 -4.96
C GLU A 112 -6.32 -18.94 -4.80
N PHE A 113 -6.73 -18.18 -3.76
CA PHE A 113 -6.26 -16.81 -3.57
C PHE A 113 -5.12 -16.72 -2.57
N VAL A 114 -4.05 -15.97 -2.93
CA VAL A 114 -2.87 -15.76 -2.08
C VAL A 114 -2.44 -14.30 -2.10
N VAL A 115 -2.10 -13.74 -0.95
CA VAL A 115 -1.38 -12.47 -0.85
C VAL A 115 0.09 -12.74 -0.62
N THR A 116 0.97 -12.16 -1.41
CA THR A 116 2.42 -12.27 -1.27
C THR A 116 3.06 -10.91 -1.03
N CYS A 117 3.87 -10.81 0.01
CA CYS A 117 4.64 -9.62 0.36
C CYS A 117 6.13 -9.93 0.23
N PHE A 118 6.78 -9.40 -0.78
CA PHE A 118 8.22 -9.61 -1.06
C PHE A 118 9.04 -8.61 -0.25
N SER A 119 9.97 -9.10 0.56
CA SER A 119 10.82 -8.25 1.39
C SER A 119 11.80 -7.42 0.54
N VAL A 120 11.83 -6.13 0.79
CA VAL A 120 12.88 -5.24 0.23
C VAL A 120 14.06 -5.06 1.19
N ASP A 121 13.96 -5.58 2.42
CA ASP A 121 15.03 -5.55 3.43
C ASP A 121 15.25 -6.94 4.05
N PRO A 122 15.55 -7.97 3.23
CA PRO A 122 15.56 -9.36 3.67
C PRO A 122 16.62 -9.68 4.73
N GLU A 123 17.63 -8.83 4.91
CA GLU A 123 18.63 -8.98 5.96
C GLU A 123 18.05 -8.65 7.35
N ASN A 124 17.11 -7.69 7.43
CA ASN A 124 16.49 -7.29 8.68
C ASN A 124 15.11 -7.93 8.89
N ASP A 125 14.45 -8.35 7.83
CA ASP A 125 13.17 -9.06 7.87
C ASP A 125 13.38 -10.52 8.21
N THR A 126 13.69 -10.81 9.49
CA THR A 126 13.87 -12.19 9.97
C THR A 126 12.55 -12.96 10.00
N GLU A 127 12.62 -14.29 10.06
CA GLU A 127 11.42 -15.14 10.17
C GLU A 127 10.57 -14.78 11.39
N GLU A 128 11.21 -14.54 12.53
CA GLU A 128 10.52 -14.15 13.76
C GLU A 128 9.82 -12.79 13.62
N LEU A 129 10.48 -11.83 12.96
CA LEU A 129 9.90 -10.50 12.74
C LEU A 129 8.72 -10.59 11.78
N LEU A 130 8.84 -11.29 10.67
CA LEU A 130 7.77 -11.48 9.70
C LEU A 130 6.59 -12.27 10.28
N SER A 131 6.87 -13.30 11.10
CA SER A 131 5.82 -14.02 11.84
C SER A 131 5.09 -13.10 12.82
N SER A 132 5.83 -12.24 13.54
CA SER A 132 5.22 -11.26 14.44
C SER A 132 4.33 -10.23 13.71
N VAL A 133 4.75 -9.78 12.52
CA VAL A 133 3.92 -8.92 11.65
C VAL A 133 2.63 -9.64 11.24
N ARG A 134 2.73 -10.90 10.82
CA ARG A 134 1.59 -11.73 10.45
C ARG A 134 0.59 -11.86 11.60
N ASP A 135 1.09 -12.16 12.80
CA ASP A 135 0.25 -12.31 14.01
C ASP A 135 -0.40 -10.97 14.40
N GLY A 136 0.34 -9.86 14.27
CA GLY A 136 -0.18 -8.51 14.50
C GLY A 136 -1.32 -8.13 13.55
N LEU A 137 -1.31 -8.64 12.32
CA LEU A 137 -2.38 -8.46 11.33
C LEU A 137 -3.54 -9.43 11.54
N LYS A 138 -3.46 -10.38 12.48
CA LYS A 138 -4.48 -11.38 12.78
C LYS A 138 -4.91 -12.21 11.56
N LEU A 139 -3.93 -12.64 10.78
CA LEU A 139 -4.15 -13.42 9.57
C LEU A 139 -4.39 -14.89 9.95
N GLU A 140 -5.64 -15.33 9.89
CA GLU A 140 -6.07 -16.65 10.36
C GLU A 140 -5.67 -17.79 9.42
N LYS A 141 -5.59 -17.52 8.11
CA LYS A 141 -5.31 -18.53 7.08
C LYS A 141 -3.83 -18.49 6.64
N SER A 142 -3.38 -19.54 5.97
CA SER A 142 -2.02 -19.69 5.46
C SER A 142 -1.78 -19.04 4.09
N ASN A 143 -2.79 -18.39 3.52
CA ASN A 143 -2.74 -17.79 2.18
C ASN A 143 -2.27 -16.32 2.15
N TRP A 144 -1.56 -15.88 3.19
CA TRP A 144 -0.77 -14.65 3.17
C TRP A 144 0.68 -15.00 3.46
N TRP A 145 1.56 -14.73 2.52
CA TRP A 145 2.96 -15.09 2.55
C TRP A 145 3.83 -13.83 2.63
N PHE A 146 4.70 -13.74 3.63
CA PHE A 146 5.83 -12.82 3.63
C PHE A 146 7.03 -13.59 3.13
N LEU A 147 7.64 -13.11 2.04
CA LEU A 147 8.63 -13.81 1.26
C LEU A 147 9.97 -13.08 1.30
N ARG A 148 11.03 -13.82 1.51
CA ARG A 148 12.40 -13.33 1.51
C ARG A 148 13.31 -14.25 0.70
N ALA A 149 14.43 -13.70 0.23
CA ALA A 149 15.53 -14.43 -0.38
C ALA A 149 16.82 -13.61 -0.20
N GLU A 150 17.90 -13.99 -0.85
CA GLU A 150 19.08 -13.16 -0.94
C GLU A 150 18.73 -11.81 -1.60
N ARG A 151 19.27 -10.70 -1.06
CA ARG A 151 18.83 -9.34 -1.40
C ARG A 151 18.96 -9.02 -2.88
N GLU A 152 20.15 -9.23 -3.44
CA GLU A 152 20.43 -8.83 -4.82
C GLU A 152 19.60 -9.64 -5.82
N GLU A 153 19.48 -10.94 -5.58
CA GLU A 153 18.69 -11.84 -6.41
C GLU A 153 17.19 -11.49 -6.32
N LEU A 154 16.69 -11.21 -5.11
CA LEU A 154 15.29 -10.85 -4.89
C LEU A 154 14.96 -9.49 -5.51
N TRP A 155 15.83 -8.50 -5.39
CA TRP A 155 15.64 -7.19 -5.99
C TRP A 155 15.68 -7.26 -7.52
N ASP A 156 16.59 -8.05 -8.07
CA ASP A 156 16.66 -8.30 -9.51
C ASP A 156 15.38 -8.98 -10.01
N PHE A 157 14.91 -10.02 -9.33
CA PHE A 157 13.66 -10.68 -9.67
C PHE A 157 12.48 -9.69 -9.65
N MET A 158 12.31 -8.94 -8.54
CA MET A 158 11.22 -7.96 -8.43
C MET A 158 11.28 -6.87 -9.49
N THR A 159 12.47 -6.40 -9.87
CA THR A 159 12.60 -5.27 -10.81
C THR A 159 12.64 -5.71 -12.27
N LYS A 160 13.31 -6.83 -12.59
CA LYS A 160 13.53 -7.25 -13.98
C LYS A 160 12.44 -8.18 -14.49
N GLU A 161 11.83 -9.00 -13.62
CA GLU A 161 10.79 -9.93 -14.03
C GLU A 161 9.39 -9.49 -13.59
N MET A 162 9.25 -9.00 -12.37
CA MET A 162 7.96 -8.51 -11.88
C MET A 162 7.68 -7.04 -12.24
N PHE A 163 8.67 -6.30 -12.77
CA PHE A 163 8.55 -4.89 -13.16
C PHE A 163 8.10 -3.95 -12.03
N PHE A 164 8.38 -4.27 -10.79
CA PHE A 164 8.28 -3.31 -9.71
C PHE A 164 9.30 -2.18 -9.88
N THR A 165 9.02 -1.03 -9.30
CA THR A 165 9.98 0.09 -9.31
C THR A 165 11.27 -0.30 -8.61
N THR A 166 12.39 0.23 -9.10
CA THR A 166 13.72 0.00 -8.52
C THR A 166 13.75 0.46 -7.06
N ILE A 167 14.22 -0.42 -6.19
CA ILE A 167 14.39 -0.14 -4.77
C ILE A 167 15.60 0.77 -4.57
N LYS A 168 15.44 1.82 -3.74
CA LYS A 168 16.50 2.80 -3.45
C LYS A 168 16.56 3.11 -1.98
N GLU A 169 17.77 3.28 -1.44
CA GLU A 169 17.95 3.74 -0.08
C GLU A 169 17.65 5.25 0.03
N ARG A 170 16.88 5.64 1.04
CA ARG A 170 16.69 7.04 1.40
C ARG A 170 17.79 7.45 2.35
N THR A 171 18.47 8.54 2.02
CA THR A 171 19.59 9.08 2.82
C THR A 171 19.18 10.29 3.66
N ASP A 172 18.08 10.95 3.35
CA ASP A 172 17.56 12.08 4.11
C ASP A 172 16.88 11.58 5.41
N PRO A 173 17.38 11.95 6.60
CA PRO A 173 16.83 11.49 7.88
C PRO A 173 15.36 11.81 8.09
N PHE A 174 14.86 12.93 7.57
CA PHE A 174 13.45 13.31 7.68
C PHE A 174 12.55 12.35 6.87
N HIS A 175 12.95 12.04 5.63
CA HIS A 175 12.23 11.09 4.80
C HIS A 175 12.34 9.66 5.33
N VAL A 176 13.49 9.27 5.87
CA VAL A 176 13.67 7.96 6.52
C VAL A 176 12.71 7.81 7.70
N ALA A 177 12.61 8.83 8.57
CA ALA A 177 11.74 8.79 9.74
C ALA A 177 10.25 8.67 9.38
N GLN A 178 9.81 9.30 8.28
CA GLN A 178 8.41 9.31 7.86
C GLN A 178 8.02 8.12 6.96
N LYS A 179 8.90 7.74 6.04
CA LYS A 179 8.59 6.81 4.96
C LYS A 179 9.40 5.50 5.04
N GLY A 180 10.29 5.40 6.03
CA GLY A 180 11.21 4.29 6.18
C GLY A 180 12.45 4.38 5.29
N ARG A 181 13.42 3.48 5.52
CA ARG A 181 14.74 3.47 4.87
C ARG A 181 14.66 3.26 3.35
N TRP A 182 13.84 2.33 2.90
CA TRP A 182 13.80 1.93 1.49
C TRP A 182 12.67 2.62 0.74
N ALA A 183 13.01 3.25 -0.39
CA ALA A 183 12.03 3.67 -1.39
C ALA A 183 11.70 2.45 -2.26
N HIS A 184 10.45 2.08 -2.31
CA HIS A 184 9.96 0.92 -3.05
C HIS A 184 8.54 1.18 -3.54
N ASP A 185 7.99 0.27 -4.33
CA ASP A 185 6.62 0.37 -4.82
C ASP A 185 5.60 0.20 -3.68
N MET A 186 4.58 1.03 -3.71
CA MET A 186 3.47 0.95 -2.75
C MET A 186 2.19 0.36 -3.36
N GLY A 187 2.22 0.06 -4.65
CA GLY A 187 1.13 -0.61 -5.34
C GLY A 187 1.11 -2.12 -5.11
N TYR A 188 0.17 -2.76 -5.80
CA TYR A 188 0.08 -4.22 -5.90
C TYR A 188 0.03 -4.62 -7.36
N GLN A 189 0.45 -5.84 -7.62
CA GLN A 189 0.28 -6.50 -8.91
C GLN A 189 -0.58 -7.75 -8.71
N LEU A 190 -1.49 -8.00 -9.62
CA LEU A 190 -2.37 -9.16 -9.60
C LEU A 190 -1.92 -10.16 -10.66
N TYR A 191 -1.59 -11.36 -10.21
CA TYR A 191 -1.17 -12.46 -11.07
C TYR A 191 -2.22 -13.56 -11.10
N ARG A 192 -2.26 -14.26 -12.22
CA ARG A 192 -2.91 -15.56 -12.33
C ARG A 192 -1.87 -16.58 -12.79
N GLY A 193 -1.47 -17.47 -11.88
CA GLY A 193 -0.31 -18.32 -12.10
C GLY A 193 0.98 -17.49 -12.23
N ASP A 194 1.67 -17.62 -13.34
CA ASP A 194 2.89 -16.90 -13.70
C ASP A 194 2.64 -15.62 -14.54
N THR A 195 1.39 -15.26 -14.76
CA THR A 195 0.99 -14.19 -15.69
C THR A 195 0.35 -13.01 -14.93
N LEU A 196 0.88 -11.79 -15.16
CA LEU A 196 0.35 -10.51 -14.66
C LEU A 196 -0.81 -10.04 -15.50
#